data_c5a7dd38fe36e342df8c3bb5b93e1d1a
#
_entry.id   c5a7dd38fe36e342df8c3bb5b93e1d1a
#
_cell.length_a   1.000
_cell.length_b   1.000
_cell.length_c   1.000
_cell.angle_alpha   90.00
_cell.angle_beta   90.00
_cell.angle_gamma   90.00
#
_symmetry.space_group_name_H-M   'P 1'
#
loop_
_entity.id
_entity.type
_entity.pdbx_description
1 polymer ?
#
loop_
_entity_poly.entity_id
_entity_poly.type
_entity_poly.pdbx_seq_one_letter_code
_entity_poly.pdbx_strand_id
1 'polypeptide(L)'
;MVARAVDSARVPGGQYTALLIDEAHDFEDAWLRIARRMVSPQTNSLLVLYDDAQSIYQKRRRKFNFASVGIEARGRTSVLRLNYRNTAEVMSLAVLCAQELLQERATVPSEDELQLVQPASAGRHGAMPVFIDARDEREEAALLAERIAAAHAAGTPLGEIAVLCRAKWMMATIERALTRRGLALQSMGAQAPRQFDWRRPAVRLLTLHSAKGLEFPLVFIAGLQALPTRDESVDEALRLLYVGMTRATHELVLSAHGSSPVVQRVRQALQQVSRQFSAAA
;
A
#
# COMPACT_ATOMS: atom_id res chain seq x y z
N MET A 1 14.74 14.26 21.32
CA MET A 1 15.38 13.88 22.61
C MET A 1 16.33 12.70 22.42
N VAL A 2 15.90 11.55 21.88
CA VAL A 2 16.73 10.33 21.70
C VAL A 2 17.96 10.58 20.83
N ALA A 3 17.83 11.25 19.67
CA ALA A 3 18.95 11.56 18.78
C ALA A 3 20.08 12.31 19.51
N ARG A 4 19.73 13.33 20.32
CA ARG A 4 20.71 14.07 21.11
C ARG A 4 21.39 13.22 22.18
N ALA A 5 20.69 12.24 22.76
CA ALA A 5 21.26 11.34 23.74
C ALA A 5 22.29 10.37 23.11
N VAL A 6 22.01 9.91 21.88
CA VAL A 6 22.96 9.10 21.09
C VAL A 6 24.15 9.95 20.61
N ASP A 7 23.89 11.18 20.17
CA ASP A 7 24.94 12.12 19.70
C ASP A 7 25.90 12.53 20.83
N SER A 8 25.38 12.64 22.07
CA SER A 8 26.17 12.98 23.25
C SER A 8 26.80 11.77 23.96
N ALA A 9 26.79 10.58 23.32
CA ALA A 9 27.26 9.31 23.89
C ALA A 9 26.63 8.91 25.24
N ARG A 10 25.48 9.50 25.61
CA ARG A 10 24.71 9.09 26.80
C ARG A 10 24.04 7.72 26.58
N VAL A 11 23.80 7.35 25.34
CA VAL A 11 23.39 5.99 24.93
C VAL A 11 24.57 5.39 24.19
N PRO A 12 25.14 4.28 24.68
CA PRO A 12 26.27 3.63 24.01
C PRO A 12 25.86 3.13 22.62
N GLY A 13 26.70 3.36 21.62
CA GLY A 13 26.57 2.76 20.31
C GLY A 13 27.06 1.31 20.30
N GLY A 14 26.86 0.61 19.19
CA GLY A 14 27.42 -0.73 18.96
C GLY A 14 26.78 -1.84 19.80
N GLN A 15 25.53 -1.66 20.25
CA GLN A 15 24.85 -2.59 21.15
C GLN A 15 24.37 -3.88 20.44
N TYR A 16 24.19 -3.82 19.12
CA TYR A 16 23.66 -4.94 18.35
C TYR A 16 24.72 -5.50 17.38
N THR A 17 24.87 -6.79 17.36
CA THR A 17 25.75 -7.50 16.42
C THR A 17 25.25 -7.35 14.99
N ALA A 18 23.93 -7.35 14.79
CA ALA A 18 23.28 -7.13 13.50
C ALA A 18 21.97 -6.37 13.71
N LEU A 19 21.56 -5.58 12.70
CA LEU A 19 20.29 -4.87 12.67
C LEU A 19 19.63 -5.05 11.30
N LEU A 20 18.36 -5.42 11.32
CA LEU A 20 17.52 -5.52 10.14
C LEU A 20 16.42 -4.47 10.25
N ILE A 21 16.28 -3.64 9.21
CA ILE A 21 15.26 -2.60 9.13
C ILE A 21 14.36 -2.94 7.96
N ASP A 22 13.10 -3.26 8.27
CA ASP A 22 12.05 -3.39 7.27
C ASP A 22 11.28 -2.08 7.12
N GLU A 23 10.68 -1.85 5.94
CA GLU A 23 9.91 -0.63 5.63
C GLU A 23 10.70 0.67 5.93
N ALA A 24 12.00 0.68 5.64
CA ALA A 24 12.90 1.80 6.00
C ALA A 24 12.49 3.13 5.35
N HIS A 25 11.66 3.11 4.31
CA HIS A 25 11.09 4.31 3.68
C HIS A 25 10.10 5.07 4.59
N ASP A 26 9.66 4.48 5.71
CA ASP A 26 8.86 5.15 6.73
C ASP A 26 9.71 5.81 7.82
N PHE A 27 11.01 5.55 7.84
CA PHE A 27 11.91 6.11 8.83
C PHE A 27 12.32 7.54 8.46
N GLU A 28 12.36 8.40 9.45
CA GLU A 28 13.04 9.69 9.31
C GLU A 28 14.56 9.50 9.27
N ASP A 29 15.26 10.38 8.56
CA ASP A 29 16.73 10.37 8.48
C ASP A 29 17.41 10.29 9.86
N ALA A 30 16.84 10.96 10.85
CA ALA A 30 17.35 10.93 12.21
C ALA A 30 17.25 9.54 12.85
N TRP A 31 16.21 8.80 12.54
CA TRP A 31 16.01 7.43 13.07
C TRP A 31 16.96 6.44 12.40
N LEU A 32 17.19 6.57 11.10
CA LEU A 32 18.17 5.74 10.38
C LEU A 32 19.60 5.99 10.88
N ARG A 33 19.97 7.25 11.18
CA ARG A 33 21.26 7.58 11.82
C ARG A 33 21.42 6.93 13.19
N ILE A 34 20.36 6.97 14.01
CA ILE A 34 20.35 6.30 15.32
C ILE A 34 20.52 4.79 15.12
N ALA A 35 19.70 4.18 14.28
CA ALA A 35 19.75 2.75 14.01
C ALA A 35 21.15 2.31 13.53
N ARG A 36 21.78 3.06 12.62
CA ARG A 36 23.14 2.79 12.15
C ARG A 36 24.18 2.81 13.29
N ARG A 37 24.07 3.74 14.24
CA ARG A 37 24.99 3.83 15.40
C ARG A 37 24.81 2.69 16.40
N MET A 38 23.66 2.03 16.43
CA MET A 38 23.40 0.91 17.34
C MET A 38 24.06 -0.39 16.86
N VAL A 39 24.48 -0.47 15.60
CA VAL A 39 25.20 -1.62 15.05
C VAL A 39 26.66 -1.61 15.50
N SER A 40 27.15 -2.75 15.94
CA SER A 40 28.55 -2.93 16.35
C SER A 40 29.51 -2.60 15.20
N PRO A 41 30.54 -1.75 15.44
CA PRO A 41 31.55 -1.46 14.43
C PRO A 41 32.33 -2.67 13.97
N GLN A 42 32.45 -3.71 14.82
CA GLN A 42 33.18 -4.93 14.52
C GLN A 42 32.47 -5.78 13.46
N THR A 43 31.15 -5.85 13.53
CA THR A 43 30.36 -6.65 12.58
C THR A 43 29.90 -5.84 11.40
N ASN A 44 29.59 -4.57 11.62
CA ASN A 44 29.01 -3.64 10.64
C ASN A 44 27.83 -4.27 9.84
N SER A 45 27.05 -5.13 10.51
CA SER A 45 25.99 -5.93 9.89
C SER A 45 24.66 -5.17 9.94
N LEU A 46 24.28 -4.59 8.80
CA LEU A 46 23.03 -3.84 8.64
C LEU A 46 22.34 -4.26 7.35
N LEU A 47 21.10 -4.75 7.46
CA LEU A 47 20.21 -4.96 6.32
C LEU A 47 19.10 -3.92 6.36
N VAL A 48 18.88 -3.25 5.24
CA VAL A 48 17.82 -2.24 5.08
C VAL A 48 16.95 -2.63 3.90
N LEU A 49 15.67 -2.89 4.15
CA LEU A 49 14.65 -3.10 3.12
C LEU A 49 13.92 -1.78 2.90
N TYR A 50 13.89 -1.33 1.66
CA TYR A 50 13.37 -0.02 1.29
C TYR A 50 12.55 -0.11 0.00
N ASP A 51 11.35 0.48 0.01
CA ASP A 51 10.47 0.60 -1.16
C ASP A 51 9.96 2.04 -1.27
N ASP A 52 10.55 2.81 -2.20
CA ASP A 52 10.19 4.21 -2.38
C ASP A 52 8.78 4.40 -2.98
N ALA A 53 8.28 3.42 -3.73
CA ALA A 53 6.93 3.45 -4.28
C ALA A 53 5.85 3.43 -3.17
N GLN A 54 6.16 2.85 -2.02
CA GLN A 54 5.26 2.77 -0.85
C GLN A 54 5.46 3.90 0.17
N SER A 55 6.35 4.86 -0.08
CA SER A 55 6.56 6.00 0.81
C SER A 55 5.38 6.99 0.74
N ILE A 56 4.35 6.75 1.55
CA ILE A 56 3.12 7.58 1.59
C ILE A 56 3.17 8.73 2.60
N TYR A 57 4.11 8.68 3.55
CA TYR A 57 4.20 9.66 4.65
C TYR A 57 5.15 10.81 4.38
N GLN A 58 6.01 10.73 3.37
CA GLN A 58 6.96 11.80 3.06
C GLN A 58 6.30 12.89 2.22
N LYS A 59 5.85 13.96 2.86
CA LYS A 59 5.23 15.16 2.23
C LYS A 59 6.18 15.96 1.33
N ARG A 60 7.47 15.71 1.33
CA ARG A 60 8.46 16.37 0.49
C ARG A 60 9.25 15.34 -0.30
N ARG A 61 9.39 15.57 -1.61
CA ARG A 61 10.34 14.92 -2.51
C ARG A 61 11.77 15.21 -2.04
N ARG A 62 12.19 14.58 -0.95
CA ARG A 62 13.61 14.58 -0.60
C ARG A 62 14.24 13.42 -1.34
N LYS A 63 15.21 13.73 -2.18
CA LYS A 63 16.11 12.70 -2.71
C LYS A 63 16.77 12.04 -1.50
N PHE A 64 16.34 10.84 -1.16
CA PHE A 64 16.91 10.09 -0.05
C PHE A 64 18.21 9.44 -0.55
N ASN A 65 19.26 9.64 0.20
CA ASN A 65 20.56 9.03 -0.07
C ASN A 65 21.02 8.34 1.21
N PHE A 66 21.30 7.05 1.14
CA PHE A 66 21.81 6.27 2.27
C PHE A 66 23.09 6.85 2.87
N ALA A 67 23.99 7.41 2.06
CA ALA A 67 25.20 8.06 2.53
C ALA A 67 24.90 9.26 3.45
N SER A 68 23.79 9.99 3.22
CA SER A 68 23.41 11.13 4.05
C SER A 68 23.05 10.75 5.50
N VAL A 69 22.71 9.50 5.74
CA VAL A 69 22.42 8.92 7.06
C VAL A 69 23.55 8.01 7.57
N GLY A 70 24.69 8.00 6.90
CA GLY A 70 25.88 7.21 7.28
C GLY A 70 25.78 5.72 6.95
N ILE A 71 24.91 5.34 6.02
CA ILE A 71 24.80 3.95 5.52
C ILE A 71 25.54 3.86 4.18
N GLU A 72 26.57 3.04 4.15
CA GLU A 72 27.37 2.77 2.95
C GLU A 72 26.66 1.70 2.09
N ALA A 73 25.77 2.14 1.21
CA ALA A 73 25.02 1.26 0.33
C ALA A 73 25.70 1.00 -1.02
N ARG A 74 26.71 1.79 -1.40
CA ARG A 74 27.38 1.69 -2.71
C ARG A 74 27.98 0.31 -2.94
N GLY A 75 27.60 -0.33 -4.06
CA GLY A 75 28.01 -1.70 -4.38
C GLY A 75 27.41 -2.79 -3.49
N ARG A 76 26.49 -2.44 -2.59
CA ARG A 76 25.82 -3.36 -1.66
C ARG A 76 24.30 -3.34 -1.78
N THR A 77 23.80 -2.74 -2.86
CA THR A 77 22.35 -2.65 -3.12
C THR A 77 21.95 -3.71 -4.12
N SER A 78 20.91 -4.49 -3.76
CA SER A 78 20.25 -5.41 -4.67
C SER A 78 18.80 -4.94 -4.88
N VAL A 79 18.38 -4.85 -6.15
CA VAL A 79 17.03 -4.44 -6.51
C VAL A 79 16.18 -5.66 -6.81
N LEU A 80 15.14 -5.89 -5.99
CA LEU A 80 14.18 -6.98 -6.21
C LEU A 80 13.11 -6.48 -7.19
N ARG A 81 13.13 -7.00 -8.40
CA ARG A 81 12.22 -6.59 -9.49
C ARG A 81 10.96 -7.44 -9.60
N LEU A 82 11.02 -8.70 -9.15
CA LEU A 82 9.91 -9.63 -9.29
C LEU A 82 8.93 -9.49 -8.13
N ASN A 83 7.68 -9.26 -8.48
CA ASN A 83 6.57 -9.28 -7.56
C ASN A 83 5.89 -10.67 -7.60
N TYR A 84 6.04 -11.43 -6.52
CA TYR A 84 5.41 -12.74 -6.34
C TYR A 84 4.06 -12.67 -5.61
N ARG A 85 3.72 -11.51 -5.06
CA ARG A 85 2.56 -11.31 -4.20
C ARG A 85 1.29 -11.16 -4.99
N ASN A 86 1.27 -10.22 -5.93
CA ASN A 86 0.09 -9.84 -6.68
C ASN A 86 -0.02 -10.65 -7.99
N THR A 87 -1.24 -10.80 -8.50
CA THR A 87 -1.43 -11.27 -9.87
C THR A 87 -0.97 -10.24 -10.89
N ALA A 88 -0.68 -10.68 -12.11
CA ALA A 88 -0.23 -9.81 -13.19
C ALA A 88 -1.25 -8.70 -13.50
N GLU A 89 -2.53 -9.02 -13.45
CA GLU A 89 -3.65 -8.12 -13.70
C GLU A 89 -3.75 -7.02 -12.64
N VAL A 90 -3.67 -7.39 -11.36
CA VAL A 90 -3.68 -6.43 -10.24
C VAL A 90 -2.44 -5.54 -10.30
N MET A 91 -1.26 -6.11 -10.51
CA MET A 91 -0.02 -5.35 -10.57
C MET A 91 0.01 -4.40 -11.77
N SER A 92 -0.43 -4.85 -12.95
CA SER A 92 -0.50 -4.00 -14.15
C SER A 92 -1.40 -2.79 -13.92
N LEU A 93 -2.57 -2.98 -13.29
CA LEU A 93 -3.45 -1.86 -12.94
C LEU A 93 -2.77 -0.88 -11.98
N ALA A 94 -2.15 -1.38 -10.90
CA ALA A 94 -1.49 -0.55 -9.91
C ALA A 94 -0.35 0.27 -10.54
N VAL A 95 0.49 -0.35 -11.38
CA VAL A 95 1.59 0.32 -12.09
C VAL A 95 1.07 1.38 -13.07
N LEU A 96 0.03 1.07 -13.86
CA LEU A 96 -0.54 2.04 -14.81
C LEU A 96 -1.19 3.25 -14.10
N CYS A 97 -1.83 3.03 -12.96
CA CYS A 97 -2.37 4.13 -12.16
C CYS A 97 -1.26 5.06 -11.63
N ALA A 98 -0.11 4.52 -11.27
CA ALA A 98 1.04 5.24 -10.71
C ALA A 98 2.14 5.55 -11.75
N GLN A 99 1.91 5.32 -13.05
CA GLN A 99 2.95 5.32 -14.09
C GLN A 99 3.76 6.62 -14.14
N GLU A 100 3.13 7.78 -14.06
CA GLU A 100 3.83 9.07 -14.10
C GLU A 100 4.75 9.24 -12.90
N LEU A 101 4.27 8.84 -11.70
CA LEU A 101 5.06 8.86 -10.47
C LEU A 101 6.28 7.93 -10.54
N LEU A 102 6.11 6.78 -11.19
CA LEU A 102 7.18 5.79 -11.36
C LEU A 102 8.19 6.22 -12.43
N GLN A 103 7.75 6.91 -13.49
CA GLN A 103 8.63 7.38 -14.59
C GLN A 103 9.43 8.62 -14.22
N GLU A 104 8.87 9.59 -13.52
CA GLU A 104 9.60 10.80 -13.09
C GLU A 104 10.84 10.51 -12.24
N ARG A 105 10.88 9.37 -11.56
CA ARG A 105 11.98 8.95 -10.71
C ARG A 105 13.04 8.10 -11.43
N ALA A 106 12.66 7.47 -12.54
CA ALA A 106 13.56 6.64 -13.33
C ALA A 106 14.59 7.45 -14.15
N THR A 107 14.41 8.78 -14.26
CA THR A 107 15.17 9.64 -15.17
C THR A 107 16.44 10.25 -14.56
N VAL A 108 16.78 9.99 -13.30
CA VAL A 108 17.99 10.53 -12.66
C VAL A 108 18.95 9.40 -12.30
N PRO A 109 19.96 9.11 -13.12
CA PRO A 109 20.97 8.11 -12.79
C PRO A 109 22.02 8.74 -11.86
N SER A 110 22.01 8.40 -10.59
CA SER A 110 23.19 8.49 -9.74
C SER A 110 23.42 7.15 -9.07
N GLU A 111 24.69 6.72 -8.99
CA GLU A 111 25.06 5.44 -8.38
C GLU A 111 24.69 5.35 -6.89
N ASP A 112 24.39 6.48 -6.25
CA ASP A 112 24.03 6.61 -4.84
C ASP A 112 22.52 6.84 -4.64
N GLU A 113 21.71 6.97 -5.71
CA GLU A 113 20.26 7.17 -5.63
C GLU A 113 19.52 5.86 -5.86
N LEU A 114 18.52 5.61 -5.01
CA LEU A 114 17.62 4.47 -5.17
C LEU A 114 16.85 4.61 -6.49
N GLN A 115 17.06 3.66 -7.41
CA GLN A 115 16.30 3.60 -8.64
C GLN A 115 14.91 3.04 -8.34
N LEU A 116 13.87 3.79 -8.70
CA LEU A 116 12.53 3.24 -8.72
C LEU A 116 12.42 2.26 -9.88
N VAL A 117 12.26 0.99 -9.54
CA VAL A 117 12.12 -0.08 -10.52
C VAL A 117 10.65 -0.42 -10.64
N GLN A 118 10.14 -0.42 -11.89
CA GLN A 118 8.80 -0.96 -12.13
C GLN A 118 8.80 -2.46 -11.80
N PRO A 119 7.92 -2.91 -10.88
CA PRO A 119 7.85 -4.31 -10.54
C PRO A 119 7.35 -5.12 -11.75
N ALA A 120 8.06 -6.21 -12.05
CA ALA A 120 7.62 -7.20 -13.02
C ALA A 120 6.82 -8.28 -12.29
N SER A 121 5.71 -8.72 -12.89
CA SER A 121 4.96 -9.87 -12.36
C SER A 121 5.81 -11.15 -12.48
N ALA A 122 5.74 -11.99 -11.46
CA ALA A 122 6.31 -13.35 -11.49
C ALA A 122 5.51 -14.35 -12.35
N GLY A 123 4.59 -13.88 -13.18
CA GLY A 123 3.77 -14.72 -14.07
C GLY A 123 2.54 -15.33 -13.41
N ARG A 124 2.20 -14.92 -12.18
CA ARG A 124 0.97 -15.36 -11.53
C ARG A 124 -0.22 -14.61 -12.11
N HIS A 125 -1.17 -15.32 -12.71
CA HIS A 125 -2.40 -14.77 -13.26
C HIS A 125 -3.59 -14.97 -12.32
N GLY A 126 -4.60 -14.08 -12.44
CA GLY A 126 -5.81 -14.09 -11.63
C GLY A 126 -6.98 -13.38 -12.33
N ALA A 127 -8.00 -13.04 -11.56
CA ALA A 127 -9.14 -12.33 -12.08
C ALA A 127 -8.77 -10.89 -12.50
N MET A 128 -9.39 -10.41 -13.56
CA MET A 128 -9.29 -9.00 -13.95
C MET A 128 -9.86 -8.11 -12.85
N PRO A 129 -9.18 -7.01 -12.48
CA PRO A 129 -9.73 -6.04 -11.56
C PRO A 129 -11.06 -5.48 -12.03
N VAL A 130 -12.01 -5.32 -11.12
CA VAL A 130 -13.37 -4.88 -11.41
C VAL A 130 -13.58 -3.46 -10.90
N PHE A 131 -14.30 -2.65 -11.66
CA PHE A 131 -14.74 -1.32 -11.23
C PHE A 131 -16.28 -1.29 -11.11
N ILE A 132 -16.77 -0.86 -9.96
CA ILE A 132 -18.19 -0.71 -9.65
C ILE A 132 -18.52 0.78 -9.73
N ASP A 133 -19.39 1.15 -10.66
CA ASP A 133 -20.00 2.47 -10.73
C ASP A 133 -21.33 2.45 -9.98
N ALA A 134 -21.48 3.37 -9.03
CA ALA A 134 -22.70 3.55 -8.28
C ALA A 134 -23.24 4.98 -8.45
N ARG A 135 -24.53 5.17 -8.23
CA ARG A 135 -25.20 6.47 -8.31
C ARG A 135 -24.95 7.31 -7.06
N ASP A 136 -24.85 6.65 -5.91
CA ASP A 136 -24.67 7.28 -4.62
C ASP A 136 -23.94 6.34 -3.64
N GLU A 137 -23.59 6.87 -2.46
CA GLU A 137 -22.88 6.15 -1.40
C GLU A 137 -23.64 4.90 -0.90
N ARG A 138 -24.98 4.96 -0.88
CA ARG A 138 -25.82 3.85 -0.39
C ARG A 138 -25.83 2.71 -1.40
N GLU A 139 -25.96 3.02 -2.68
CA GLU A 139 -25.87 2.03 -3.74
C GLU A 139 -24.47 1.41 -3.80
N GLU A 140 -23.42 2.22 -3.72
CA GLU A 140 -22.04 1.73 -3.67
C GLU A 140 -21.85 0.71 -2.54
N ALA A 141 -22.25 1.06 -1.32
CA ALA A 141 -22.14 0.17 -0.17
C ALA A 141 -23.00 -1.11 -0.34
N ALA A 142 -24.18 -1.01 -0.97
CA ALA A 142 -25.05 -2.17 -1.22
C ALA A 142 -24.42 -3.13 -2.25
N LEU A 143 -23.87 -2.61 -3.35
CA LEU A 143 -23.18 -3.40 -4.38
C LEU A 143 -21.90 -4.07 -3.84
N LEU A 144 -21.13 -3.35 -3.02
CA LEU A 144 -19.97 -3.92 -2.33
C LEU A 144 -20.38 -5.07 -1.41
N ALA A 145 -21.39 -4.86 -0.57
CA ALA A 145 -21.89 -5.89 0.36
C ALA A 145 -22.45 -7.12 -0.38
N GLU A 146 -23.10 -6.90 -1.54
CA GLU A 146 -23.58 -7.98 -2.40
C GLU A 146 -22.43 -8.82 -2.95
N ARG A 147 -21.41 -8.15 -3.51
CA ARG A 147 -20.27 -8.85 -4.08
C ARG A 147 -19.46 -9.59 -3.01
N ILE A 148 -19.32 -9.02 -1.81
CA ILE A 148 -18.69 -9.69 -0.67
C ILE A 148 -19.49 -10.93 -0.24
N ALA A 149 -20.82 -10.83 -0.19
CA ALA A 149 -21.68 -11.97 0.13
C ALA A 149 -21.55 -13.09 -0.92
N ALA A 150 -21.50 -12.73 -2.22
CA ALA A 150 -21.32 -13.67 -3.30
C ALA A 150 -19.93 -14.36 -3.24
N ALA A 151 -18.87 -13.61 -2.99
CA ALA A 151 -17.54 -14.17 -2.82
C ALA A 151 -17.46 -15.13 -1.62
N HIS A 152 -18.10 -14.76 -0.50
CA HIS A 152 -18.17 -15.63 0.67
C HIS A 152 -18.97 -16.90 0.40
N ALA A 153 -20.10 -16.80 -0.27
CA ALA A 153 -20.91 -17.96 -0.69
C ALA A 153 -20.16 -18.87 -1.68
N ALA A 154 -19.25 -18.32 -2.49
CA ALA A 154 -18.37 -19.07 -3.36
C ALA A 154 -17.15 -19.68 -2.64
N GLY A 155 -17.02 -19.50 -1.32
CA GLY A 155 -16.01 -20.16 -0.51
C GLY A 155 -14.88 -19.24 0.03
N THR A 156 -14.87 -17.96 -0.31
CA THR A 156 -13.85 -17.04 0.23
C THR A 156 -14.11 -16.79 1.72
N PRO A 157 -13.16 -17.09 2.63
CA PRO A 157 -13.29 -16.81 4.05
C PRO A 157 -13.45 -15.31 4.31
N LEU A 158 -14.36 -14.92 5.22
CA LEU A 158 -14.57 -13.49 5.54
C LEU A 158 -13.29 -12.80 6.03
N GLY A 159 -12.41 -13.51 6.73
CA GLY A 159 -11.14 -12.97 7.21
C GLY A 159 -10.13 -12.66 6.10
N GLU A 160 -10.34 -13.17 4.90
CA GLU A 160 -9.51 -12.94 3.70
C GLU A 160 -10.02 -11.77 2.84
N ILE A 161 -11.10 -11.12 3.26
CA ILE A 161 -11.73 -10.01 2.56
C ILE A 161 -11.46 -8.71 3.30
N ALA A 162 -10.87 -7.73 2.60
CA ALA A 162 -10.70 -6.39 3.12
C ALA A 162 -11.45 -5.36 2.29
N VAL A 163 -12.05 -4.37 2.97
CA VAL A 163 -12.60 -3.16 2.36
C VAL A 163 -11.78 -1.97 2.85
N LEU A 164 -11.16 -1.28 1.93
CA LEU A 164 -10.28 -0.15 2.19
C LEU A 164 -10.99 1.15 1.81
N CYS A 165 -11.00 2.12 2.72
CA CYS A 165 -11.54 3.46 2.50
C CYS A 165 -10.47 4.53 2.71
N ARG A 166 -10.64 5.72 2.08
CA ARG A 166 -9.73 6.85 2.31
C ARG A 166 -9.80 7.34 3.76
N ALA A 167 -10.98 7.37 4.34
CA ALA A 167 -11.21 7.93 5.68
C ALA A 167 -12.26 7.13 6.47
N LYS A 168 -12.17 7.22 7.80
CA LYS A 168 -13.07 6.49 8.71
C LYS A 168 -14.55 6.85 8.56
N TRP A 169 -14.86 8.10 8.25
CA TRP A 169 -16.25 8.55 8.10
C TRP A 169 -16.99 7.83 6.97
N MET A 170 -16.26 7.33 5.95
CA MET A 170 -16.83 6.56 4.83
C MET A 170 -17.26 5.16 5.23
N MET A 171 -16.77 4.63 6.35
CA MET A 171 -17.00 3.24 6.74
C MET A 171 -18.41 2.97 7.23
N ALA A 172 -19.07 3.95 7.84
CA ALA A 172 -20.37 3.76 8.51
C ALA A 172 -21.47 3.24 7.57
N THR A 173 -21.52 3.68 6.33
CA THR A 173 -22.50 3.22 5.34
C THR A 173 -22.21 1.80 4.88
N ILE A 174 -20.94 1.46 4.70
CA ILE A 174 -20.48 0.10 4.33
C ILE A 174 -20.73 -0.86 5.49
N GLU A 175 -20.43 -0.48 6.73
CA GLU A 175 -20.75 -1.28 7.93
C GLU A 175 -22.23 -1.66 8.01
N ARG A 176 -23.10 -0.67 7.79
CA ARG A 176 -24.56 -0.92 7.78
C ARG A 176 -24.98 -1.86 6.66
N ALA A 177 -24.39 -1.73 5.47
CA ALA A 177 -24.71 -2.59 4.33
C ALA A 177 -24.27 -4.04 4.57
N LEU A 178 -23.06 -4.26 5.10
CA LEU A 178 -22.54 -5.58 5.46
C LEU A 178 -23.38 -6.22 6.58
N THR A 179 -23.69 -5.45 7.62
CA THR A 179 -24.50 -5.94 8.75
C THR A 179 -25.92 -6.36 8.31
N ARG A 180 -26.56 -5.60 7.39
CA ARG A 180 -27.88 -5.96 6.84
C ARG A 180 -27.86 -7.31 6.09
N ARG A 181 -26.72 -7.70 5.54
CA ARG A 181 -26.54 -9.00 4.87
C ARG A 181 -26.07 -10.10 5.82
N GLY A 182 -25.99 -9.83 7.11
CA GLY A 182 -25.54 -10.81 8.12
C GLY A 182 -24.05 -11.12 8.06
N LEU A 183 -23.25 -10.30 7.36
CA LEU A 183 -21.81 -10.52 7.24
C LEU A 183 -21.09 -10.01 8.48
N ALA A 184 -20.33 -10.88 9.13
CA ALA A 184 -19.47 -10.49 10.24
C ALA A 184 -18.38 -9.55 9.75
N LEU A 185 -18.17 -8.44 10.47
CA LEU A 185 -17.14 -7.45 10.12
C LEU A 185 -16.39 -6.98 11.36
N GLN A 186 -15.19 -6.47 11.14
CA GLN A 186 -14.42 -5.69 12.09
C GLN A 186 -13.98 -4.39 11.41
N SER A 187 -14.26 -3.26 12.06
CA SER A 187 -14.01 -1.93 11.52
C SER A 187 -13.05 -1.14 12.41
N MET A 188 -12.00 -0.59 11.80
CA MET A 188 -11.14 0.41 12.46
C MET A 188 -11.79 1.79 12.56
N GLY A 189 -12.99 1.98 11.97
CA GLY A 189 -13.81 3.19 12.13
C GLY A 189 -14.37 3.31 13.54
N ALA A 190 -15.08 2.28 13.98
CA ALA A 190 -15.83 2.25 15.26
C ALA A 190 -15.02 1.70 16.44
N GLN A 191 -14.06 0.83 16.19
CA GLN A 191 -13.30 0.14 17.25
C GLN A 191 -11.94 0.79 17.51
N ALA A 192 -11.53 0.81 18.78
CA ALA A 192 -10.15 1.13 19.10
C ALA A 192 -9.22 0.06 18.54
N PRO A 193 -7.98 0.41 18.08
CA PRO A 193 -7.05 -0.55 17.48
C PRO A 193 -6.76 -1.78 18.37
N ARG A 194 -6.83 -1.62 19.68
CA ARG A 194 -6.62 -2.69 20.67
C ARG A 194 -7.77 -3.73 20.73
N GLN A 195 -8.93 -3.42 20.16
CA GLN A 195 -10.10 -4.31 20.13
C GLN A 195 -10.23 -5.08 18.81
N PHE A 196 -9.29 -4.84 17.87
CA PHE A 196 -9.28 -5.49 16.57
C PHE A 196 -8.64 -6.87 16.69
N ASP A 197 -9.46 -7.91 16.55
CA ASP A 197 -9.00 -9.31 16.64
C ASP A 197 -8.80 -9.90 15.25
N TRP A 198 -7.56 -10.05 14.84
CA TRP A 198 -7.18 -10.62 13.54
C TRP A 198 -7.58 -12.09 13.36
N ARG A 199 -7.81 -12.83 14.44
CA ARG A 199 -8.21 -14.24 14.40
C ARG A 199 -9.69 -14.43 14.13
N ARG A 200 -10.53 -13.41 14.39
CA ARG A 200 -11.96 -13.49 14.16
C ARG A 200 -12.26 -13.60 12.67
N PRO A 201 -13.06 -14.58 12.18
CA PRO A 201 -13.46 -14.69 10.78
C PRO A 201 -14.49 -13.61 10.44
N ALA A 202 -14.00 -12.47 9.96
CA ALA A 202 -14.84 -11.30 9.69
C ALA A 202 -14.20 -10.45 8.57
N VAL A 203 -15.00 -9.74 7.79
CA VAL A 203 -14.55 -8.76 6.81
C VAL A 203 -13.75 -7.66 7.51
N ARG A 204 -12.61 -7.27 6.96
CA ARG A 204 -11.74 -6.22 7.50
C ARG A 204 -12.08 -4.89 6.85
N LEU A 205 -12.63 -3.95 7.60
CA LEU A 205 -12.90 -2.59 7.14
C LEU A 205 -11.85 -1.64 7.70
N LEU A 206 -10.96 -1.16 6.83
CA LEU A 206 -9.73 -0.46 7.17
C LEU A 206 -9.62 0.86 6.40
N THR A 207 -8.76 1.77 6.86
CA THR A 207 -8.32 2.85 5.99
C THR A 207 -7.18 2.37 5.09
N LEU A 208 -7.00 3.00 3.92
CA LEU A 208 -5.87 2.77 3.03
C LEU A 208 -4.52 2.85 3.79
N HIS A 209 -4.37 3.81 4.71
CA HIS A 209 -3.19 3.95 5.55
C HIS A 209 -3.00 2.78 6.52
N SER A 210 -4.10 2.31 7.14
CA SER A 210 -4.04 1.21 8.11
C SER A 210 -3.82 -0.15 7.45
N ALA A 211 -4.02 -0.26 6.14
CA ALA A 211 -3.78 -1.48 5.37
C ALA A 211 -2.31 -1.65 4.97
N LYS A 212 -1.45 -0.66 5.23
CA LYS A 212 -0.02 -0.78 4.93
C LYS A 212 0.60 -1.97 5.69
N GLY A 213 1.43 -2.76 5.01
CA GLY A 213 2.03 -3.98 5.57
C GLY A 213 1.10 -5.20 5.64
N LEU A 214 -0.21 -5.03 5.38
CA LEU A 214 -1.18 -6.13 5.36
C LEU A 214 -1.39 -6.65 3.93
N GLU A 215 -1.96 -7.87 3.82
CA GLU A 215 -2.27 -8.51 2.55
C GLU A 215 -3.57 -9.30 2.69
N PHE A 216 -4.37 -9.30 1.62
CA PHE A 216 -5.65 -10.01 1.58
C PHE A 216 -5.87 -10.64 0.20
N PRO A 217 -6.40 -11.86 0.12
CA PRO A 217 -6.80 -12.48 -1.13
C PRO A 217 -7.76 -11.62 -1.95
N LEU A 218 -8.76 -11.01 -1.32
CA LEU A 218 -9.75 -10.17 -1.97
C LEU A 218 -9.80 -8.78 -1.32
N VAL A 219 -9.50 -7.76 -2.09
CA VAL A 219 -9.53 -6.36 -1.63
C VAL A 219 -10.55 -5.56 -2.41
N PHE A 220 -11.38 -4.83 -1.67
CA PHE A 220 -12.25 -3.77 -2.17
C PHE A 220 -11.65 -2.42 -1.79
N ILE A 221 -11.56 -1.49 -2.74
CA ILE A 221 -11.23 -0.09 -2.45
C ILE A 221 -12.44 0.76 -2.78
N ALA A 222 -13.07 1.29 -1.74
CA ALA A 222 -14.34 2.00 -1.82
C ALA A 222 -14.16 3.52 -1.80
N GLY A 223 -15.05 4.21 -2.52
CA GLY A 223 -15.15 5.66 -2.44
C GLY A 223 -14.03 6.41 -3.13
N LEU A 224 -13.56 5.95 -4.30
CA LEU A 224 -12.45 6.55 -5.03
C LEU A 224 -12.70 8.02 -5.41
N GLN A 225 -13.95 8.47 -5.51
CA GLN A 225 -14.28 9.88 -5.77
C GLN A 225 -13.84 10.82 -4.64
N ALA A 226 -13.58 10.29 -3.44
CA ALA A 226 -13.05 11.07 -2.32
C ALA A 226 -11.52 11.28 -2.39
N LEU A 227 -10.88 10.80 -3.45
CA LEU A 227 -9.46 11.00 -3.74
C LEU A 227 -9.26 11.96 -4.93
N PRO A 228 -8.37 12.96 -4.85
CA PRO A 228 -7.64 13.37 -3.66
C PRO A 228 -8.52 14.12 -2.64
N THR A 229 -8.09 14.18 -1.39
CA THR A 229 -8.69 15.08 -0.38
C THR A 229 -8.25 16.52 -0.62
N ARG A 230 -8.85 17.50 0.10
CA ARG A 230 -8.55 18.94 -0.10
C ARG A 230 -7.08 19.29 0.10
N ASP A 231 -6.40 18.60 1.01
CA ASP A 231 -5.01 18.88 1.38
C ASP A 231 -4.01 17.90 0.73
N GLU A 232 -4.46 17.12 -0.26
CA GLU A 232 -3.70 16.07 -0.92
C GLU A 232 -3.58 16.35 -2.41
N SER A 233 -2.38 16.21 -2.96
CA SER A 233 -2.18 16.24 -4.40
C SER A 233 -2.71 14.95 -5.06
N VAL A 234 -2.97 15.00 -6.36
CA VAL A 234 -3.33 13.80 -7.14
C VAL A 234 -2.24 12.73 -7.03
N ASP A 235 -0.98 13.13 -7.03
CA ASP A 235 0.18 12.25 -6.91
C ASP A 235 0.21 11.52 -5.57
N GLU A 236 -0.06 12.22 -4.47
CA GLU A 236 -0.13 11.61 -3.14
C GLU A 236 -1.29 10.61 -3.06
N ALA A 237 -2.44 10.97 -3.63
CA ALA A 237 -3.61 10.10 -3.69
C ALA A 237 -3.34 8.83 -4.53
N LEU A 238 -2.70 8.97 -5.70
CA LEU A 238 -2.33 7.84 -6.56
C LEU A 238 -1.30 6.92 -5.90
N ARG A 239 -0.37 7.49 -5.15
CA ARG A 239 0.61 6.71 -4.38
C ARG A 239 -0.05 5.90 -3.27
N LEU A 240 -0.97 6.54 -2.52
CA LEU A 240 -1.76 5.86 -1.51
C LEU A 240 -2.62 4.75 -2.12
N LEU A 241 -3.23 5.03 -3.29
CA LEU A 241 -4.04 4.07 -4.02
C LEU A 241 -3.20 2.88 -4.52
N TYR A 242 -1.98 3.13 -5.03
CA TYR A 242 -1.03 2.08 -5.41
C TYR A 242 -0.74 1.13 -4.24
N VAL A 243 -0.48 1.69 -3.04
CA VAL A 243 -0.29 0.88 -1.82
C VAL A 243 -1.54 0.06 -1.52
N GLY A 244 -2.75 0.65 -1.63
CA GLY A 244 -4.00 -0.06 -1.43
C GLY A 244 -4.23 -1.19 -2.43
N MET A 245 -3.99 -0.95 -3.72
CA MET A 245 -4.14 -1.95 -4.78
C MET A 245 -3.18 -3.14 -4.58
N THR A 246 -1.93 -2.87 -4.19
CA THR A 246 -0.93 -3.91 -3.95
C THR A 246 -1.17 -4.73 -2.68
N ARG A 247 -2.20 -4.42 -1.89
CA ARG A 247 -2.68 -5.28 -0.79
C ARG A 247 -3.48 -6.48 -1.28
N ALA A 248 -3.98 -6.44 -2.53
CA ALA A 248 -4.74 -7.55 -3.13
C ALA A 248 -3.80 -8.61 -3.69
N THR A 249 -3.84 -9.83 -3.14
CA THR A 249 -2.99 -10.91 -3.65
C THR A 249 -3.63 -11.69 -4.77
N HIS A 250 -4.98 -11.72 -4.90
CA HIS A 250 -5.71 -12.45 -5.93
C HIS A 250 -6.70 -11.58 -6.71
N GLU A 251 -7.59 -10.89 -6.00
CA GLU A 251 -8.68 -10.13 -6.62
C GLU A 251 -8.75 -8.71 -6.08
N LEU A 252 -9.02 -7.77 -6.98
CA LEU A 252 -9.17 -6.36 -6.68
C LEU A 252 -10.49 -5.82 -7.24
N VAL A 253 -11.27 -5.20 -6.38
CA VAL A 253 -12.50 -4.49 -6.74
C VAL A 253 -12.37 -3.04 -6.31
N LEU A 254 -12.66 -2.14 -7.24
CA LEU A 254 -12.62 -0.70 -7.03
C LEU A 254 -14.04 -0.14 -7.16
N SER A 255 -14.40 0.88 -6.40
CA SER A 255 -15.73 1.48 -6.53
C SER A 255 -15.74 3.00 -6.36
N ALA A 256 -16.72 3.64 -6.99
CA ALA A 256 -16.99 5.06 -6.84
C ALA A 256 -18.47 5.36 -7.10
N HIS A 257 -18.98 6.43 -6.45
CA HIS A 257 -20.29 7.02 -6.73
C HIS A 257 -20.14 8.47 -7.21
N GLY A 258 -19.20 8.72 -8.10
CA GLY A 258 -18.89 10.03 -8.62
C GLY A 258 -17.62 10.04 -9.44
N SER A 259 -17.14 11.24 -9.76
CA SER A 259 -15.94 11.44 -10.56
C SER A 259 -14.89 12.26 -9.82
N SER A 260 -13.63 11.93 -10.05
CA SER A 260 -12.47 12.68 -9.63
C SER A 260 -11.31 12.41 -10.60
N PRO A 261 -10.22 13.17 -10.56
CA PRO A 261 -9.03 12.85 -11.36
C PRO A 261 -8.52 11.43 -11.14
N VAL A 262 -8.58 10.93 -9.90
CA VAL A 262 -8.19 9.56 -9.55
C VAL A 262 -9.13 8.53 -10.18
N VAL A 263 -10.45 8.74 -10.11
CA VAL A 263 -11.45 7.86 -10.76
C VAL A 263 -11.21 7.77 -12.26
N GLN A 264 -10.97 8.91 -12.92
CA GLN A 264 -10.70 8.96 -14.36
C GLN A 264 -9.41 8.19 -14.71
N ARG A 265 -8.36 8.37 -13.93
CA ARG A 265 -7.09 7.65 -14.11
C ARG A 265 -7.27 6.14 -13.96
N VAL A 266 -7.99 5.70 -12.95
CA VAL A 266 -8.27 4.26 -12.73
C VAL A 266 -9.05 3.66 -13.89
N ARG A 267 -10.08 4.36 -14.39
CA ARG A 267 -10.88 3.88 -15.54
C ARG A 267 -10.03 3.76 -16.81
N GLN A 268 -9.17 4.73 -17.08
CA GLN A 268 -8.24 4.67 -18.22
C GLN A 268 -7.25 3.51 -18.09
N ALA A 269 -6.68 3.34 -16.90
CA ALA A 269 -5.76 2.23 -16.61
C ALA A 269 -6.44 0.87 -16.77
N LEU A 270 -7.68 0.69 -16.28
CA LEU A 270 -8.46 -0.54 -16.46
C LEU A 270 -8.70 -0.88 -17.93
N GLN A 271 -9.02 0.11 -18.76
CA GLN A 271 -9.19 -0.09 -20.21
C GLN A 271 -7.89 -0.58 -20.86
N GLN A 272 -6.74 -0.03 -20.44
CA GLN A 272 -5.44 -0.45 -20.96
C GLN A 272 -5.10 -1.88 -20.53
N VAL A 273 -5.29 -2.22 -19.25
CA VAL A 273 -5.07 -3.57 -18.72
C VAL A 273 -5.96 -4.58 -19.46
N SER A 274 -7.25 -4.26 -19.62
CA SER A 274 -8.19 -5.12 -20.34
C SER A 274 -7.72 -5.42 -21.76
N ARG A 275 -7.25 -4.40 -22.49
CA ARG A 275 -6.71 -4.59 -23.85
C ARG A 275 -5.43 -5.44 -23.85
N GLN A 276 -4.54 -5.20 -22.90
CA GLN A 276 -3.28 -5.94 -22.77
C GLN A 276 -3.51 -7.45 -22.58
N PHE A 277 -4.42 -7.81 -21.68
CA PHE A 277 -4.68 -9.22 -21.37
C PHE A 277 -5.63 -9.90 -22.35
N SER A 278 -6.54 -9.15 -23.01
CA SER A 278 -7.39 -9.71 -24.08
C SER A 278 -6.61 -9.98 -25.37
N ALA A 279 -5.52 -9.28 -25.62
CA ALA A 279 -4.65 -9.51 -26.78
C ALA A 279 -3.68 -10.70 -26.59
N ALA A 280 -3.51 -11.17 -25.35
CA ALA A 280 -2.60 -12.27 -24.99
C ALA A 280 -3.33 -13.61 -24.80
N ALA A 281 -4.68 -13.62 -24.79
CA ALA A 281 -5.54 -14.79 -24.71
C ALA A 281 -5.97 -15.26 -26.11
#